data_9507c2e3b2b0e1fb2ff66fc1331b0030
#
_entry.id   9507c2e3b2b0e1fb2ff66fc1331b0030
#
_cell.length_a   1.000
_cell.length_b   1.000
_cell.length_c   1.000
_cell.angle_alpha   90.00
_cell.angle_beta   90.00
_cell.angle_gamma   90.00
#
_symmetry.space_group_name_H-M   'P 1'
#
loop_
_entity.id
_entity.type
_entity.pdbx_description
1 polymer ?
#
loop_
_entity_poly.entity_id
_entity_poly.type
_entity_poly.pdbx_seq_one_letter_code
_entity_poly.pdbx_strand_id
1 'polypeptide(L)'
;MAKKNIRTKKNGTGRGADAERRRELLRQVGSAARRAVVGLARTLWAWSWCFALLAGIVVAASLGTYDHNDPAFFASTAQAVTNTCGLWGAWLADLMFGTFGLSAWWFVPGFLMIAIFAMRTFLRRQRGESDPERLNPPHVSAGVGFVSLLIGSTSLEALRIRRFEVPLPAEPGGILGNALAFAVEHYIGTALATVLFFTMVAVGVSLLFDFSWVDVSEKIGDLIDRHLFSRFGAKKEEAEEVSEPDPVPVPIVEERVRPLQIIKPAEPEVEEPAASAPEPVATGGTIPPAPKPARPVPA
;
A
#
# COMPACT_ATOMS: atom_id res chain seq x y z
N MET A 1 -6.23 -52.92 -65.89
CA MET A 1 -5.71 -52.56 -64.52
C MET A 1 -5.80 -51.08 -64.14
N ALA A 2 -6.31 -50.18 -65.00
CA ALA A 2 -6.36 -48.72 -64.75
C ALA A 2 -7.55 -48.18 -63.92
N LYS A 3 -8.69 -48.92 -63.82
CA LYS A 3 -9.93 -48.49 -63.10
C LYS A 3 -9.87 -48.53 -61.52
N LYS A 4 -8.91 -49.36 -61.00
CA LYS A 4 -8.82 -49.56 -59.52
C LYS A 4 -8.08 -48.39 -58.79
N ASN A 5 -7.17 -47.72 -59.48
CA ASN A 5 -6.35 -46.62 -58.92
C ASN A 5 -7.09 -45.27 -58.78
N ILE A 6 -8.10 -45.02 -59.61
CA ILE A 6 -8.87 -43.77 -59.59
C ILE A 6 -9.81 -43.72 -58.42
N ARG A 7 -10.34 -44.87 -57.97
CA ARG A 7 -11.31 -44.92 -56.84
C ARG A 7 -10.65 -44.74 -55.48
N THR A 8 -9.42 -45.18 -55.29
CA THR A 8 -8.64 -45.01 -54.06
C THR A 8 -8.15 -43.54 -53.90
N LYS A 9 -7.82 -42.85 -54.99
CA LYS A 9 -7.37 -41.47 -54.96
C LYS A 9 -8.51 -40.49 -54.60
N LYS A 10 -9.75 -40.79 -55.02
CA LYS A 10 -10.95 -39.97 -54.71
C LYS A 10 -11.41 -40.09 -53.26
N ASN A 11 -11.16 -41.22 -52.59
CA ASN A 11 -11.48 -41.41 -51.17
C ASN A 11 -10.44 -40.81 -50.21
N GLY A 12 -9.22 -40.58 -50.65
CA GLY A 12 -8.16 -39.94 -49.88
C GLY A 12 -8.35 -38.41 -49.75
N THR A 13 -8.82 -37.77 -50.82
CA THR A 13 -9.06 -36.31 -50.87
C THR A 13 -10.27 -35.87 -49.99
N GLY A 14 -11.30 -36.72 -49.88
CA GLY A 14 -12.45 -36.43 -49.02
C GLY A 14 -12.11 -36.43 -47.52
N ARG A 15 -11.31 -37.43 -47.08
CA ARG A 15 -10.92 -37.52 -45.66
C ARG A 15 -10.01 -36.38 -45.20
N GLY A 16 -9.18 -35.83 -46.09
CA GLY A 16 -8.36 -34.64 -45.81
C GLY A 16 -9.19 -33.39 -45.64
N ALA A 17 -10.15 -33.16 -46.55
CA ALA A 17 -11.05 -32.02 -46.52
C ALA A 17 -11.97 -32.01 -45.25
N ASP A 18 -12.45 -33.20 -44.84
CA ASP A 18 -13.27 -33.33 -43.62
C ASP A 18 -12.43 -33.08 -42.38
N ALA A 19 -11.19 -33.50 -42.32
CA ALA A 19 -10.28 -33.22 -41.20
C ALA A 19 -9.93 -31.73 -41.09
N GLU A 20 -9.75 -31.04 -42.22
CA GLU A 20 -9.53 -29.58 -42.24
C GLU A 20 -10.78 -28.81 -41.79
N ARG A 21 -11.95 -29.17 -42.29
CA ARG A 21 -13.21 -28.58 -41.83
C ARG A 21 -13.42 -28.74 -40.32
N ARG A 22 -13.12 -29.92 -39.79
CA ARG A 22 -13.22 -30.20 -38.36
C ARG A 22 -12.25 -29.34 -37.54
N ARG A 23 -11.01 -29.17 -38.02
CA ARG A 23 -10.02 -28.27 -37.38
C ARG A 23 -10.47 -26.81 -37.43
N GLU A 24 -11.03 -26.37 -38.53
CA GLU A 24 -11.57 -25.03 -38.71
C GLU A 24 -12.74 -24.79 -37.74
N LEU A 25 -13.70 -25.71 -37.66
CA LEU A 25 -14.82 -25.65 -36.70
C LEU A 25 -14.33 -25.60 -35.24
N LEU A 26 -13.35 -26.44 -34.90
CA LEU A 26 -12.76 -26.43 -33.54
C LEU A 26 -12.08 -25.09 -33.22
N ARG A 27 -11.38 -24.47 -34.18
CA ARG A 27 -10.78 -23.13 -34.04
C ARG A 27 -11.85 -22.07 -33.89
N GLN A 28 -12.94 -22.11 -34.65
CA GLN A 28 -14.05 -21.16 -34.59
C GLN A 28 -14.77 -21.30 -33.23
N VAL A 29 -15.10 -22.49 -32.78
CA VAL A 29 -15.71 -22.74 -31.47
C VAL A 29 -14.78 -22.27 -30.34
N GLY A 30 -13.47 -22.60 -30.43
CA GLY A 30 -12.48 -22.15 -29.44
C GLY A 30 -12.35 -20.63 -29.37
N SER A 31 -12.38 -19.95 -30.55
CA SER A 31 -12.33 -18.48 -30.58
C SER A 31 -13.61 -17.82 -30.07
N ALA A 32 -14.76 -18.43 -30.36
CA ALA A 32 -16.05 -17.96 -29.85
C ALA A 32 -16.16 -18.14 -28.33
N ALA A 33 -15.78 -19.32 -27.81
CA ALA A 33 -15.74 -19.59 -26.38
C ALA A 33 -14.78 -18.62 -25.67
N ARG A 34 -13.57 -18.38 -26.21
CA ARG A 34 -12.64 -17.40 -25.65
C ARG A 34 -13.20 -15.98 -25.64
N ARG A 35 -13.88 -15.56 -26.72
CA ARG A 35 -14.55 -14.24 -26.75
C ARG A 35 -15.65 -14.12 -25.70
N ALA A 36 -16.46 -15.18 -25.54
CA ALA A 36 -17.51 -15.22 -24.53
C ALA A 36 -16.94 -15.14 -23.09
N VAL A 37 -15.89 -15.90 -22.79
CA VAL A 37 -15.22 -15.86 -21.48
C VAL A 37 -14.61 -14.48 -21.22
N VAL A 38 -13.93 -13.88 -22.20
CA VAL A 38 -13.36 -12.52 -22.07
C VAL A 38 -14.48 -11.47 -21.90
N GLY A 39 -15.60 -11.63 -22.63
CA GLY A 39 -16.76 -10.77 -22.47
C GLY A 39 -17.35 -10.85 -21.05
N LEU A 40 -17.58 -12.08 -20.57
CA LEU A 40 -18.08 -12.33 -19.22
C LEU A 40 -17.12 -11.79 -18.14
N ALA A 41 -15.83 -12.05 -18.30
CA ALA A 41 -14.81 -11.52 -17.38
C ALA A 41 -14.81 -9.98 -17.34
N ARG A 42 -14.96 -9.32 -18.49
CA ARG A 42 -15.08 -7.85 -18.56
C ARG A 42 -16.34 -7.35 -17.84
N THR A 43 -17.46 -8.03 -17.99
CA THR A 43 -18.72 -7.66 -17.34
C THR A 43 -18.61 -7.85 -15.83
N LEU A 44 -18.12 -9.00 -15.36
CA LEU A 44 -17.90 -9.26 -13.93
C LEU A 44 -16.93 -8.25 -13.32
N TRP A 45 -15.89 -7.89 -14.07
CA TRP A 45 -14.93 -6.88 -13.61
C TRP A 45 -15.54 -5.47 -13.56
N ALA A 46 -16.45 -5.12 -14.47
CA ALA A 46 -17.17 -3.86 -14.43
C ALA A 46 -18.08 -3.72 -13.20
N TRP A 47 -18.62 -4.83 -12.69
CA TRP A 47 -19.48 -4.87 -11.50
C TRP A 47 -18.73 -5.20 -10.20
N SER A 48 -17.39 -5.34 -10.25
CA SER A 48 -16.57 -5.72 -9.08
C SER A 48 -16.73 -4.75 -7.89
N TRP A 49 -16.98 -3.47 -8.13
CA TRP A 49 -17.24 -2.49 -7.10
C TRP A 49 -18.54 -2.76 -6.33
N CYS A 50 -19.59 -3.22 -7.02
CA CYS A 50 -20.84 -3.61 -6.37
C CYS A 50 -20.64 -4.83 -5.47
N PHE A 51 -19.89 -5.84 -5.95
CA PHE A 51 -19.61 -7.03 -5.16
C PHE A 51 -18.74 -6.71 -3.94
N ALA A 52 -17.74 -5.85 -4.09
CA ALA A 52 -16.92 -5.41 -2.97
C ALA A 52 -17.74 -4.62 -1.94
N LEU A 53 -18.61 -3.72 -2.39
CA LEU A 53 -19.50 -2.96 -1.51
C LEU A 53 -20.45 -3.88 -0.75
N LEU A 54 -21.08 -4.82 -1.47
CA LEU A 54 -21.98 -5.81 -0.87
C LEU A 54 -21.25 -6.67 0.17
N ALA A 55 -20.05 -7.16 -0.16
CA ALA A 55 -19.22 -7.92 0.77
C ALA A 55 -18.89 -7.10 2.03
N GLY A 56 -18.50 -5.83 1.86
CA GLY A 56 -18.25 -4.93 2.98
C GLY A 56 -19.47 -4.71 3.88
N ILE A 57 -20.67 -4.56 3.28
CA ILE A 57 -21.94 -4.44 4.04
C ILE A 57 -22.23 -5.72 4.81
N VAL A 58 -22.08 -6.89 4.17
CA VAL A 58 -22.32 -8.20 4.83
C VAL A 58 -21.35 -8.39 5.98
N VAL A 59 -20.06 -8.10 5.78
CA VAL A 59 -19.06 -8.17 6.86
C VAL A 59 -19.40 -7.20 7.98
N ALA A 60 -19.74 -5.95 7.68
CA ALA A 60 -20.10 -4.96 8.69
C ALA A 60 -21.34 -5.36 9.48
N ALA A 61 -22.37 -5.88 8.82
CA ALA A 61 -23.59 -6.35 9.47
C ALA A 61 -23.32 -7.59 10.34
N SER A 62 -22.53 -8.54 9.83
CA SER A 62 -22.17 -9.76 10.57
C SER A 62 -21.36 -9.45 11.82
N LEU A 63 -20.33 -8.58 11.72
CA LEU A 63 -19.51 -8.16 12.87
C LEU A 63 -20.30 -7.30 13.84
N GLY A 64 -21.16 -6.39 13.33
CA GLY A 64 -21.94 -5.48 14.16
C GLY A 64 -23.06 -6.12 14.96
N THR A 65 -23.51 -7.31 14.53
CA THR A 65 -24.55 -8.08 15.22
C THR A 65 -24.02 -9.42 15.75
N TYR A 66 -22.72 -9.46 16.04
CA TYR A 66 -22.10 -10.62 16.65
C TYR A 66 -22.62 -10.85 18.06
N ASP A 67 -23.06 -12.08 18.34
CA ASP A 67 -23.38 -12.56 19.68
C ASP A 67 -22.57 -13.83 19.98
N HIS A 68 -21.87 -13.82 21.13
CA HIS A 68 -21.07 -14.96 21.59
C HIS A 68 -21.90 -16.23 21.81
N ASN A 69 -23.22 -16.11 22.01
CA ASN A 69 -24.14 -17.23 22.23
C ASN A 69 -24.71 -17.81 20.93
N ASP A 70 -24.45 -17.17 19.78
CA ASP A 70 -24.90 -17.72 18.48
C ASP A 70 -24.17 -19.05 18.17
N PRO A 71 -24.82 -20.02 17.56
CA PRO A 71 -24.16 -21.22 17.06
C PRO A 71 -23.20 -20.85 15.94
N ALA A 72 -21.91 -21.00 16.20
CA ALA A 72 -20.85 -20.54 15.32
C ALA A 72 -19.67 -21.53 15.26
N PHE A 73 -18.53 -21.12 14.71
CA PHE A 73 -17.38 -22.00 14.51
C PHE A 73 -16.69 -22.39 15.84
N PHE A 74 -16.52 -21.42 16.74
CA PHE A 74 -15.91 -21.63 18.05
C PHE A 74 -16.93 -21.88 19.16
N ALA A 75 -18.21 -21.52 18.95
CA ALA A 75 -19.30 -21.68 19.90
C ALA A 75 -20.30 -22.74 19.41
N SER A 76 -20.39 -23.86 20.14
CA SER A 76 -21.40 -24.92 19.88
C SER A 76 -22.56 -24.75 20.82
N THR A 77 -23.51 -23.88 20.49
CA THR A 77 -24.72 -23.62 21.29
C THR A 77 -25.98 -24.12 20.55
N ALA A 78 -27.02 -24.46 21.30
CA ALA A 78 -28.32 -24.84 20.74
C ALA A 78 -29.29 -23.66 20.66
N GLN A 79 -28.84 -22.44 20.78
CA GLN A 79 -29.67 -21.22 20.77
C GLN A 79 -30.09 -20.82 19.34
N ALA A 80 -31.14 -20.03 19.24
CA ALA A 80 -31.54 -19.45 17.97
C ALA A 80 -30.55 -18.37 17.55
N VAL A 81 -30.23 -18.32 16.26
CA VAL A 81 -29.27 -17.32 15.69
C VAL A 81 -29.84 -15.91 15.81
N THR A 82 -29.10 -15.00 16.41
CA THR A 82 -29.47 -13.59 16.57
C THR A 82 -28.81 -12.67 15.52
N ASN A 83 -27.74 -13.15 14.87
CA ASN A 83 -27.02 -12.40 13.83
C ASN A 83 -27.94 -12.03 12.66
N THR A 84 -27.95 -10.76 12.22
CA THR A 84 -28.79 -10.26 11.11
C THR A 84 -28.54 -10.94 9.78
N CYS A 85 -27.32 -11.44 9.56
CA CYS A 85 -26.96 -12.23 8.37
C CYS A 85 -27.23 -13.74 8.55
N GLY A 86 -27.96 -14.12 9.61
CA GLY A 86 -28.29 -15.50 9.92
C GLY A 86 -27.07 -16.33 10.31
N LEU A 87 -27.16 -17.65 10.16
CA LEU A 87 -26.12 -18.60 10.53
C LEU A 87 -24.78 -18.33 9.84
N TRP A 88 -24.79 -17.98 8.57
CA TRP A 88 -23.58 -17.64 7.82
C TRP A 88 -22.91 -16.38 8.36
N GLY A 89 -23.71 -15.38 8.78
CA GLY A 89 -23.19 -14.16 9.43
C GLY A 89 -22.55 -14.44 10.78
N ALA A 90 -23.20 -15.27 11.61
CA ALA A 90 -22.65 -15.71 12.89
C ALA A 90 -21.32 -16.44 12.71
N TRP A 91 -21.25 -17.40 11.78
CA TRP A 91 -20.00 -18.12 11.45
C TRP A 91 -18.89 -17.20 10.93
N LEU A 92 -19.23 -16.26 10.04
CA LEU A 92 -18.27 -15.30 9.49
C LEU A 92 -17.71 -14.39 10.58
N ALA A 93 -18.58 -13.86 11.43
CA ALA A 93 -18.17 -12.97 12.52
C ALA A 93 -17.30 -13.70 13.55
N ASP A 94 -17.71 -14.89 13.94
CA ASP A 94 -16.99 -15.73 14.90
C ASP A 94 -15.58 -16.10 14.37
N LEU A 95 -15.49 -16.52 13.10
CA LEU A 95 -14.21 -16.82 12.47
C LEU A 95 -13.32 -15.58 12.37
N MET A 96 -13.87 -14.42 12.01
CA MET A 96 -13.12 -13.18 11.89
C MET A 96 -12.63 -12.68 13.25
N PHE A 97 -13.50 -12.63 14.24
CA PHE A 97 -13.11 -12.24 15.59
C PHE A 97 -12.15 -13.25 16.23
N GLY A 98 -12.39 -14.54 16.03
CA GLY A 98 -11.51 -15.59 16.51
C GLY A 98 -10.11 -15.55 15.90
N THR A 99 -10.02 -15.18 14.63
CA THR A 99 -8.72 -15.11 13.92
C THR A 99 -7.99 -13.79 14.13
N PHE A 100 -8.70 -12.65 14.01
CA PHE A 100 -8.12 -11.30 13.96
C PHE A 100 -8.45 -10.43 15.18
N GLY A 101 -9.29 -10.90 16.10
CA GLY A 101 -9.76 -10.08 17.21
C GLY A 101 -10.58 -8.89 16.74
N LEU A 102 -10.54 -7.77 17.47
CA LEU A 102 -11.20 -6.51 17.09
C LEU A 102 -10.67 -5.95 15.77
N SER A 103 -9.45 -6.29 15.41
CA SER A 103 -8.84 -5.89 14.14
C SER A 103 -9.58 -6.45 12.91
N ALA A 104 -10.51 -7.40 13.08
CA ALA A 104 -11.44 -7.85 12.04
C ALA A 104 -12.24 -6.68 11.42
N TRP A 105 -12.48 -5.60 12.17
CA TRP A 105 -13.16 -4.41 11.65
C TRP A 105 -12.43 -3.72 10.50
N TRP A 106 -11.11 -3.93 10.32
CA TRP A 106 -10.36 -3.40 9.18
C TRP A 106 -10.81 -3.94 7.84
N PHE A 107 -11.49 -5.09 7.80
CA PHE A 107 -12.05 -5.61 6.55
C PHE A 107 -13.15 -4.71 5.98
N VAL A 108 -13.91 -4.01 6.83
CA VAL A 108 -14.97 -3.10 6.39
C VAL A 108 -14.42 -1.93 5.57
N PRO A 109 -13.49 -1.08 6.10
CA PRO A 109 -12.86 -0.05 5.27
C PRO A 109 -12.02 -0.65 4.14
N GLY A 110 -11.44 -1.84 4.28
CA GLY A 110 -10.74 -2.54 3.21
C GLY A 110 -11.64 -2.82 2.00
N PHE A 111 -12.81 -3.42 2.21
CA PHE A 111 -13.79 -3.64 1.14
C PHE A 111 -14.33 -2.34 0.56
N LEU A 112 -14.52 -1.31 1.38
CA LEU A 112 -14.94 0.02 0.91
C LEU A 112 -13.88 0.63 0.00
N MET A 113 -12.60 0.53 0.35
CA MET A 113 -11.50 1.00 -0.48
C MET A 113 -11.45 0.26 -1.82
N ILE A 114 -11.61 -1.07 -1.81
CA ILE A 114 -11.69 -1.87 -3.04
C ILE A 114 -12.86 -1.41 -3.90
N ALA A 115 -14.04 -1.18 -3.30
CA ALA A 115 -15.23 -0.71 -4.00
C ALA A 115 -15.01 0.68 -4.64
N ILE A 116 -14.48 1.65 -3.89
CA ILE A 116 -14.18 3.01 -4.36
C ILE A 116 -13.17 2.95 -5.51
N PHE A 117 -12.12 2.15 -5.36
CA PHE A 117 -11.08 2.02 -6.38
C PHE A 117 -11.62 1.41 -7.68
N ALA A 118 -12.35 0.28 -7.57
CA ALA A 118 -12.96 -0.38 -8.69
C ALA A 118 -14.00 0.53 -9.40
N MET A 119 -14.77 1.30 -8.62
CA MET A 119 -15.72 2.27 -9.15
C MET A 119 -15.01 3.42 -9.90
N ARG A 120 -13.94 3.99 -9.32
CA ARG A 120 -13.14 5.04 -9.99
C ARG A 120 -12.56 4.54 -11.32
N THR A 121 -12.04 3.29 -11.34
CA THR A 121 -11.51 2.68 -12.56
C THR A 121 -12.60 2.44 -13.59
N PHE A 122 -13.79 2.01 -13.17
CA PHE A 122 -14.96 1.85 -14.03
C PHE A 122 -15.38 3.18 -14.68
N LEU A 123 -15.50 4.25 -13.88
CA LEU A 123 -15.89 5.58 -14.37
C LEU A 123 -14.85 6.18 -15.34
N ARG A 124 -13.54 6.04 -15.06
CA ARG A 124 -12.47 6.49 -15.97
C ARG A 124 -12.55 5.79 -17.32
N ARG A 125 -12.77 4.47 -17.33
CA ARG A 125 -12.95 3.72 -18.58
C ARG A 125 -14.16 4.17 -19.39
N GLN A 126 -15.28 4.51 -18.73
CA GLN A 126 -16.44 5.05 -19.41
C GLN A 126 -16.18 6.42 -20.06
N ARG A 127 -15.29 7.23 -19.47
CA ARG A 127 -14.88 8.53 -20.01
C ARG A 127 -13.83 8.42 -21.12
N GLY A 128 -13.36 7.20 -21.45
CA GLY A 128 -12.31 6.99 -22.46
C GLY A 128 -10.92 7.50 -22.02
N GLU A 129 -10.73 7.78 -20.74
CA GLU A 129 -9.44 8.18 -20.19
C GLU A 129 -8.52 6.94 -20.19
N SER A 130 -7.43 7.01 -20.97
CA SER A 130 -6.37 5.99 -20.93
C SER A 130 -5.73 6.05 -19.54
N ASP A 131 -5.60 4.89 -18.86
CA ASP A 131 -4.83 4.83 -17.61
C ASP A 131 -3.40 5.30 -17.93
N PRO A 132 -2.88 6.34 -17.26
CA PRO A 132 -1.46 6.61 -17.34
C PRO A 132 -0.75 5.37 -16.81
N GLU A 133 0.23 4.91 -17.55
CA GLU A 133 1.07 3.76 -17.27
C GLU A 133 1.79 3.99 -15.93
N ARG A 134 1.11 3.70 -14.82
CA ARG A 134 1.73 3.73 -13.49
C ARG A 134 2.59 2.48 -13.38
N LEU A 135 3.89 2.68 -13.25
CA LEU A 135 4.91 1.65 -13.00
C LEU A 135 4.61 0.76 -11.77
N ASN A 136 3.76 1.22 -10.84
CA ASN A 136 3.27 0.44 -9.71
C ASN A 136 1.74 0.46 -9.71
N PRO A 137 1.09 -0.69 -9.92
CA PRO A 137 -0.36 -0.76 -9.79
C PRO A 137 -0.73 -0.46 -8.31
N PRO A 138 -1.60 0.53 -8.07
CA PRO A 138 -1.98 0.95 -6.70
C PRO A 138 -2.63 -0.18 -5.89
N HIS A 139 -3.05 -1.25 -6.54
CA HIS A 139 -3.60 -2.44 -5.90
C HIS A 139 -2.56 -3.25 -5.12
N VAL A 140 -1.30 -3.28 -5.56
CA VAL A 140 -0.25 -4.05 -4.88
C VAL A 140 0.17 -3.33 -3.61
N SER A 141 0.41 -2.01 -3.67
CA SER A 141 0.77 -1.22 -2.49
C SER A 141 -0.35 -1.23 -1.43
N ALA A 142 -1.61 -1.05 -1.86
CA ALA A 142 -2.76 -1.12 -0.96
C ALA A 142 -2.94 -2.52 -0.35
N GLY A 143 -2.70 -3.59 -1.13
CA GLY A 143 -2.75 -4.97 -0.62
C GLY A 143 -1.66 -5.24 0.42
N VAL A 144 -0.42 -4.84 0.16
CA VAL A 144 0.69 -4.93 1.12
C VAL A 144 0.39 -4.08 2.35
N GLY A 145 -0.13 -2.86 2.17
CA GLY A 145 -0.54 -1.97 3.25
C GLY A 145 -1.62 -2.61 4.14
N PHE A 146 -2.64 -3.23 3.55
CA PHE A 146 -3.70 -3.90 4.28
C PHE A 146 -3.17 -5.09 5.10
N VAL A 147 -2.31 -5.92 4.52
CA VAL A 147 -1.69 -7.05 5.24
C VAL A 147 -0.81 -6.55 6.38
N SER A 148 0.02 -5.52 6.15
CA SER A 148 0.84 -4.90 7.20
C SER A 148 -0.01 -4.33 8.32
N LEU A 149 -1.11 -3.65 7.98
CA LEU A 149 -2.07 -3.11 8.94
C LEU A 149 -2.72 -4.21 9.79
N LEU A 150 -3.19 -5.29 9.17
CA LEU A 150 -3.78 -6.43 9.89
C LEU A 150 -2.78 -7.07 10.84
N ILE A 151 -1.59 -7.41 10.35
CA ILE A 151 -0.53 -8.03 11.18
C ILE A 151 -0.18 -7.11 12.35
N GLY A 152 0.06 -5.83 12.07
CA GLY A 152 0.42 -4.86 13.10
C GLY A 152 -0.68 -4.65 14.13
N SER A 153 -1.93 -4.46 13.69
CA SER A 153 -3.06 -4.16 14.58
C SER A 153 -3.46 -5.37 15.43
N THR A 154 -3.54 -6.59 14.87
CA THR A 154 -3.85 -7.80 15.62
C THR A 154 -2.80 -8.10 16.69
N SER A 155 -1.52 -7.97 16.34
CA SER A 155 -0.42 -8.22 17.28
C SER A 155 -0.33 -7.13 18.35
N LEU A 156 -0.58 -5.87 17.99
CA LEU A 156 -0.64 -4.77 18.95
C LEU A 156 -1.81 -4.92 19.92
N GLU A 157 -2.95 -5.37 19.43
CA GLU A 157 -4.13 -5.71 20.23
C GLU A 157 -3.80 -6.82 21.23
N ALA A 158 -3.17 -7.90 20.79
CA ALA A 158 -2.74 -9.00 21.64
C ALA A 158 -1.74 -8.57 22.73
N LEU A 159 -0.83 -7.62 22.45
CA LEU A 159 0.14 -7.12 23.43
C LEU A 159 -0.46 -6.15 24.44
N ARG A 160 -1.43 -5.32 24.04
CA ARG A 160 -1.87 -4.17 24.83
C ARG A 160 -3.28 -4.29 25.39
N ILE A 161 -4.18 -5.02 24.73
CA ILE A 161 -5.61 -5.08 25.08
C ILE A 161 -5.94 -6.31 25.94
N ARG A 162 -4.97 -7.18 26.24
CA ARG A 162 -5.17 -8.37 27.11
C ARG A 162 -5.88 -8.11 28.43
N ARG A 163 -5.87 -6.87 28.91
CA ARG A 163 -6.45 -6.49 30.23
C ARG A 163 -7.94 -6.15 30.16
N PHE A 164 -8.50 -6.04 28.95
CA PHE A 164 -9.91 -5.71 28.77
C PHE A 164 -10.68 -7.00 28.49
N GLU A 165 -11.66 -7.31 29.34
CA GLU A 165 -12.59 -8.41 29.12
C GLU A 165 -13.58 -8.01 28.01
N VAL A 166 -13.23 -8.31 26.78
CA VAL A 166 -14.11 -8.14 25.62
C VAL A 166 -14.73 -9.51 25.32
N PRO A 167 -16.07 -9.61 25.12
CA PRO A 167 -16.73 -10.88 24.83
C PRO A 167 -16.43 -11.33 23.38
N LEU A 168 -15.19 -11.73 23.14
CA LEU A 168 -14.72 -12.27 21.88
C LEU A 168 -14.65 -13.82 21.94
N PRO A 169 -14.72 -14.54 20.79
CA PRO A 169 -14.58 -15.99 20.77
C PRO A 169 -13.18 -16.47 21.13
N ALA A 170 -12.18 -15.59 20.99
CA ALA A 170 -10.79 -15.81 21.37
C ALA A 170 -10.25 -14.60 22.16
N GLU A 171 -9.00 -14.69 22.63
CA GLU A 171 -8.32 -13.56 23.24
C GLU A 171 -8.20 -12.34 22.29
N PRO A 172 -8.07 -11.12 22.83
CA PRO A 172 -7.82 -9.92 22.02
C PRO A 172 -6.66 -10.13 21.03
N GLY A 173 -6.84 -9.65 19.80
CA GLY A 173 -5.91 -9.91 18.69
C GLY A 173 -6.12 -11.24 17.97
N GLY A 174 -7.03 -12.09 18.48
CA GLY A 174 -7.36 -13.38 17.90
C GLY A 174 -6.17 -14.35 17.89
N ILE A 175 -6.35 -15.48 17.22
CA ILE A 175 -5.31 -16.53 17.12
C ILE A 175 -4.07 -15.98 16.41
N LEU A 176 -4.26 -15.19 15.34
CA LEU A 176 -3.16 -14.66 14.55
C LEU A 176 -2.33 -13.64 15.34
N GLY A 177 -3.00 -12.67 15.97
CA GLY A 177 -2.31 -11.64 16.76
C GLY A 177 -1.55 -12.20 17.94
N ASN A 178 -2.16 -13.14 18.66
CA ASN A 178 -1.50 -13.80 19.80
C ASN A 178 -0.28 -14.61 19.37
N ALA A 179 -0.37 -15.38 18.27
CA ALA A 179 0.77 -16.15 17.76
C ALA A 179 1.95 -15.26 17.35
N LEU A 180 1.67 -14.18 16.61
CA LEU A 180 2.68 -13.22 16.15
C LEU A 180 3.26 -12.40 17.31
N ALA A 181 2.40 -11.92 18.21
CA ALA A 181 2.82 -11.17 19.38
C ALA A 181 3.75 -12.01 20.27
N PHE A 182 3.36 -13.25 20.58
CA PHE A 182 4.17 -14.16 21.38
C PHE A 182 5.54 -14.45 20.72
N ALA A 183 5.53 -14.75 19.41
CA ALA A 183 6.77 -15.01 18.69
C ALA A 183 7.74 -13.82 18.74
N VAL A 184 7.24 -12.62 18.44
CA VAL A 184 8.08 -11.41 18.37
C VAL A 184 8.51 -10.96 19.77
N GLU A 185 7.59 -10.97 20.75
CA GLU A 185 7.87 -10.60 22.13
C GLU A 185 8.96 -11.48 22.75
N HIS A 186 8.96 -12.78 22.43
CA HIS A 186 9.97 -13.72 22.91
C HIS A 186 11.40 -13.33 22.49
N TYR A 187 11.59 -12.82 21.28
CA TYR A 187 12.93 -12.48 20.75
C TYR A 187 13.39 -11.07 21.06
N ILE A 188 12.49 -10.08 21.06
CA ILE A 188 12.88 -8.66 21.18
C ILE A 188 12.26 -7.95 22.38
N GLY A 189 11.43 -8.65 23.16
CA GLY A 189 10.74 -8.10 24.33
C GLY A 189 9.55 -7.21 23.98
N THR A 190 8.68 -6.99 24.97
CA THR A 190 7.37 -6.29 24.80
C THR A 190 7.50 -4.86 24.28
N ALA A 191 8.53 -4.09 24.73
CA ALA A 191 8.68 -2.69 24.35
C ALA A 191 9.01 -2.53 22.85
N LEU A 192 10.03 -3.26 22.37
CA LEU A 192 10.43 -3.21 20.95
C LEU A 192 9.37 -3.85 20.05
N ALA A 193 8.73 -4.94 20.49
CA ALA A 193 7.61 -5.54 19.77
C ALA A 193 6.46 -4.54 19.57
N THR A 194 6.13 -3.76 20.60
CA THR A 194 5.10 -2.70 20.50
C THR A 194 5.48 -1.65 19.47
N VAL A 195 6.74 -1.15 19.48
CA VAL A 195 7.21 -0.16 18.51
C VAL A 195 7.17 -0.73 17.09
N LEU A 196 7.60 -1.97 16.91
CA LEU A 196 7.58 -2.66 15.62
C LEU A 196 6.16 -2.77 15.07
N PHE A 197 5.21 -3.29 15.85
CA PHE A 197 3.84 -3.45 15.39
C PHE A 197 3.14 -2.11 15.18
N PHE A 198 3.42 -1.10 16.02
CA PHE A 198 2.93 0.25 15.79
C PHE A 198 3.44 0.84 14.47
N THR A 199 4.72 0.64 14.17
CA THR A 199 5.31 1.05 12.89
C THR A 199 4.65 0.33 11.72
N MET A 200 4.38 -0.99 11.86
CA MET A 200 3.65 -1.74 10.83
C MET A 200 2.24 -1.20 10.59
N VAL A 201 1.52 -0.82 11.65
CA VAL A 201 0.21 -0.16 11.53
C VAL A 201 0.35 1.17 10.80
N ALA A 202 1.30 2.04 11.18
CA ALA A 202 1.52 3.34 10.57
C ALA A 202 1.86 3.23 9.08
N VAL A 203 2.78 2.33 8.71
CA VAL A 203 3.14 2.04 7.32
C VAL A 203 1.95 1.42 6.57
N GLY A 204 1.23 0.49 7.20
CA GLY A 204 0.06 -0.15 6.62
C GLY A 204 -1.04 0.85 6.26
N VAL A 205 -1.36 1.75 7.17
CA VAL A 205 -2.34 2.83 6.96
C VAL A 205 -1.86 3.79 5.85
N SER A 206 -0.58 4.19 5.87
CA SER A 206 -0.01 5.05 4.83
C SER A 206 -0.12 4.44 3.43
N LEU A 207 0.24 3.16 3.29
CA LEU A 207 0.16 2.44 2.02
C LEU A 207 -1.30 2.15 1.57
N LEU A 208 -2.19 1.90 2.53
CA LEU A 208 -3.60 1.60 2.23
C LEU A 208 -4.35 2.82 1.71
N PHE A 209 -4.14 3.97 2.34
CA PHE A 209 -4.85 5.22 2.01
C PHE A 209 -4.07 6.13 1.06
N ASP A 210 -2.84 5.74 0.67
CA ASP A 210 -1.96 6.50 -0.24
C ASP A 210 -1.76 7.95 0.24
N PHE A 211 -1.52 8.13 1.53
CA PHE A 211 -1.23 9.44 2.11
C PHE A 211 0.19 9.52 2.71
N SER A 212 0.75 10.73 2.66
CA SER A 212 2.04 11.03 3.27
C SER A 212 1.85 11.57 4.69
N TRP A 213 2.62 11.02 5.65
CA TRP A 213 2.66 11.56 7.01
C TRP A 213 3.19 13.01 7.05
N VAL A 214 3.98 13.41 6.05
CA VAL A 214 4.47 14.78 5.89
C VAL A 214 3.30 15.72 5.61
N ASP A 215 2.41 15.37 4.66
CA ASP A 215 1.23 16.18 4.33
C ASP A 215 0.25 16.29 5.53
N VAL A 216 0.17 15.22 6.32
CA VAL A 216 -0.64 15.23 7.54
C VAL A 216 -0.05 16.16 8.59
N SER A 217 1.28 16.11 8.81
CA SER A 217 1.96 16.99 9.77
C SER A 217 1.88 18.46 9.35
N GLU A 218 1.99 18.76 8.04
CA GLU A 218 1.82 20.10 7.49
C GLU A 218 0.41 20.63 7.73
N LYS A 219 -0.63 19.83 7.42
CA LYS A 219 -2.03 20.22 7.69
C LYS A 219 -2.33 20.42 9.17
N ILE A 220 -1.73 19.61 10.04
CA ILE A 220 -1.86 19.78 11.50
C ILE A 220 -1.13 21.07 11.93
N GLY A 221 0.06 21.34 11.38
CA GLY A 221 0.80 22.58 11.60
C GLY A 221 -0.03 23.81 11.22
N ASP A 222 -0.59 23.82 10.01
CA ASP A 222 -1.48 24.87 9.51
C ASP A 222 -2.73 25.06 10.38
N LEU A 223 -3.30 23.97 10.88
CA LEU A 223 -4.47 24.02 11.76
C LEU A 223 -4.11 24.63 13.12
N ILE A 224 -2.95 24.28 13.66
CA ILE A 224 -2.42 24.82 14.90
C ILE A 224 -2.11 26.32 14.73
N ASP A 225 -1.47 26.71 13.62
CA ASP A 225 -1.19 28.10 13.31
C ASP A 225 -2.46 28.93 13.20
N ARG A 226 -3.46 28.44 12.48
CA ARG A 226 -4.76 29.12 12.35
C ARG A 226 -5.51 29.27 13.68
N HIS A 227 -5.44 28.28 14.57
CA HIS A 227 -6.20 28.30 15.82
C HIS A 227 -5.47 28.91 17.01
N LEU A 228 -4.15 28.73 17.10
CA LEU A 228 -3.35 29.26 18.21
C LEU A 228 -2.69 30.62 17.89
N PHE A 229 -2.08 30.76 16.70
CA PHE A 229 -1.29 31.95 16.40
C PHE A 229 -2.10 33.09 15.79
N SER A 230 -3.25 32.83 15.15
CA SER A 230 -4.15 33.92 14.71
C SER A 230 -4.72 34.74 15.88
N ARG A 231 -4.81 34.16 17.08
CA ARG A 231 -5.21 34.88 18.29
C ARG A 231 -4.08 35.70 18.93
N PHE A 232 -2.83 35.31 18.68
CA PHE A 232 -1.65 36.01 19.23
C PHE A 232 -1.02 36.97 18.22
N GLY A 233 -1.17 36.74 16.92
CA GLY A 233 -0.66 37.60 15.84
C GLY A 233 -1.40 38.93 15.70
N ALA A 234 -2.74 38.91 15.86
CA ALA A 234 -3.55 40.13 15.81
C ALA A 234 -3.17 41.19 16.88
N LYS A 235 -2.53 40.76 17.97
CA LYS A 235 -2.11 41.68 19.05
C LYS A 235 -0.72 42.30 18.78
N LYS A 236 0.04 41.74 17.84
CA LYS A 236 1.38 42.26 17.50
C LYS A 236 1.35 43.26 16.37
N GLU A 237 0.43 43.09 15.40
CA GLU A 237 0.24 44.08 14.33
C GLU A 237 -0.39 45.40 14.87
N GLU A 238 -1.30 45.32 15.82
CA GLU A 238 -1.90 46.49 16.46
C GLU A 238 -0.94 47.27 17.38
N ALA A 239 0.18 46.63 17.78
CA ALA A 239 1.23 47.28 18.58
C ALA A 239 2.35 47.89 17.72
N GLU A 240 2.49 47.49 16.46
CA GLU A 240 3.51 47.99 15.53
C GLU A 240 2.97 49.15 14.68
N GLU A 241 1.64 49.25 14.48
CA GLU A 241 1.01 50.36 13.74
C GLU A 241 0.91 51.66 14.56
N VAL A 242 1.18 51.63 15.86
CA VAL A 242 1.14 52.82 16.74
C VAL A 242 2.51 53.49 16.90
N SER A 243 3.56 52.99 16.27
CA SER A 243 4.94 53.50 16.44
C SER A 243 5.67 53.83 15.14
N GLU A 244 5.00 54.34 14.12
CA GLU A 244 5.68 54.93 12.98
C GLU A 244 5.73 56.46 13.19
N PRO A 245 6.91 57.05 13.53
CA PRO A 245 7.05 58.51 13.63
C PRO A 245 6.98 59.11 12.21
N ASP A 246 6.24 60.22 12.09
CA ASP A 246 6.09 61.05 10.90
C ASP A 246 7.40 61.20 10.14
N PRO A 247 7.40 61.10 8.78
CA PRO A 247 8.60 61.26 7.99
C PRO A 247 9.11 62.72 8.03
N VAL A 248 10.24 62.91 8.68
CA VAL A 248 10.98 64.18 8.64
C VAL A 248 11.40 64.44 7.20
N PRO A 249 11.10 65.60 6.60
CA PRO A 249 11.50 65.91 5.24
C PRO A 249 13.03 66.00 5.12
N VAL A 250 13.63 65.01 4.46
CA VAL A 250 15.06 65.02 4.13
C VAL A 250 15.29 65.93 2.91
N PRO A 251 16.19 66.90 2.96
CA PRO A 251 16.48 67.74 1.79
C PRO A 251 17.12 66.93 0.67
N ILE A 252 16.53 67.00 -0.50
CA ILE A 252 17.06 66.38 -1.73
C ILE A 252 18.39 66.99 -2.07
N VAL A 253 19.48 66.27 -1.78
CA VAL A 253 20.83 66.60 -2.34
C VAL A 253 20.90 65.86 -3.68
N GLU A 254 20.91 66.67 -4.73
CA GLU A 254 21.09 66.24 -6.12
C GLU A 254 22.54 65.79 -6.32
N GLU A 255 22.86 64.55 -6.03
CA GLU A 255 24.19 63.97 -6.29
C GLU A 255 24.28 63.56 -7.76
N ARG A 256 25.06 64.32 -8.51
CA ARG A 256 25.42 64.07 -9.91
C ARG A 256 26.04 62.67 -10.03
N VAL A 257 25.30 61.74 -10.57
CA VAL A 257 25.84 60.42 -10.91
C VAL A 257 26.78 60.56 -12.09
N ARG A 258 28.09 60.36 -11.86
CA ARG A 258 29.09 60.15 -12.93
C ARG A 258 28.89 58.72 -13.47
N PRO A 259 28.95 58.55 -14.81
CA PRO A 259 28.82 57.18 -15.37
C PRO A 259 30.05 56.34 -15.02
N LEU A 260 29.84 55.22 -14.38
CA LEU A 260 30.85 54.20 -14.14
C LEU A 260 31.28 53.58 -15.48
N GLN A 261 32.56 53.71 -15.80
CA GLN A 261 33.18 53.00 -16.93
C GLN A 261 33.21 51.52 -16.62
N ILE A 262 32.62 50.74 -17.49
CA ILE A 262 32.66 49.27 -17.47
C ILE A 262 34.08 48.84 -17.83
N ILE A 263 34.87 48.40 -16.85
CA ILE A 263 36.13 47.72 -17.06
C ILE A 263 35.86 46.30 -17.48
N LYS A 264 36.19 45.99 -18.72
CA LYS A 264 36.11 44.67 -19.32
C LYS A 264 37.11 43.76 -18.61
N PRO A 265 36.70 42.56 -18.10
CA PRO A 265 37.66 41.64 -17.51
C PRO A 265 38.61 41.08 -18.59
N ALA A 266 39.91 41.09 -18.29
CA ALA A 266 40.93 40.47 -19.11
C ALA A 266 40.81 38.95 -19.07
N GLU A 267 40.98 38.36 -20.24
CA GLU A 267 41.04 36.93 -20.50
C GLU A 267 42.30 36.33 -19.87
N PRO A 268 42.24 35.22 -19.12
CA PRO A 268 43.46 34.61 -18.60
C PRO A 268 44.14 33.79 -19.71
N GLU A 269 45.38 34.14 -19.92
CA GLU A 269 46.37 33.51 -20.81
C GLU A 269 46.68 32.09 -20.27
N VAL A 270 46.59 31.09 -21.14
CA VAL A 270 46.87 29.67 -20.85
C VAL A 270 48.38 29.47 -20.94
N GLU A 271 49.07 29.30 -19.84
CA GLU A 271 50.43 28.78 -19.79
C GLU A 271 50.39 27.26 -19.54
N GLU A 272 50.94 26.53 -20.48
CA GLU A 272 51.18 25.09 -20.46
C GLU A 272 52.47 24.81 -19.67
N PRO A 273 52.47 23.91 -18.66
CA PRO A 273 53.71 23.55 -17.97
C PRO A 273 54.30 22.27 -18.55
N ALA A 274 55.56 22.34 -18.84
CA ALA A 274 56.45 21.27 -19.21
C ALA A 274 56.66 20.22 -18.10
N ALA A 275 56.92 19.03 -18.56
CA ALA A 275 57.24 17.81 -17.84
C ALA A 275 58.37 17.89 -16.81
N SER A 276 58.22 17.18 -15.69
CA SER A 276 59.25 16.31 -15.13
C SER A 276 58.72 15.41 -14.03
N ALA A 277 58.85 14.11 -14.25
CA ALA A 277 58.78 13.08 -13.22
C ALA A 277 60.06 13.13 -12.35
N PRO A 278 60.02 12.62 -11.13
CA PRO A 278 60.70 11.37 -10.85
C PRO A 278 59.98 10.39 -9.92
N GLU A 279 60.40 9.17 -10.07
CA GLU A 279 60.06 7.90 -9.49
C GLU A 279 60.31 7.73 -7.96
N PRO A 280 60.19 6.48 -7.40
CA PRO A 280 59.37 6.20 -6.24
C PRO A 280 60.21 5.90 -4.98
N VAL A 281 59.60 5.99 -3.82
CA VAL A 281 60.16 5.46 -2.57
C VAL A 281 59.18 4.49 -1.93
N ALA A 282 59.60 3.23 -1.94
CA ALA A 282 59.00 2.14 -1.18
C ALA A 282 59.35 2.29 0.31
N THR A 283 58.34 2.15 1.17
CA THR A 283 58.59 1.65 2.53
C THR A 283 57.40 0.82 3.00
N GLY A 284 57.75 -0.43 3.30
CA GLY A 284 56.89 -1.50 3.75
C GLY A 284 56.31 -1.24 5.14
N GLY A 285 55.10 -1.62 5.30
CA GLY A 285 54.39 -1.74 6.59
C GLY A 285 53.73 -3.10 6.67
N THR A 286 54.29 -3.97 7.40
CA THR A 286 53.92 -5.37 7.68
C THR A 286 52.58 -5.41 8.41
N ILE A 287 51.61 -6.15 7.87
CA ILE A 287 50.34 -6.48 8.49
C ILE A 287 50.55 -7.71 9.40
N PRO A 288 50.14 -7.69 10.71
CA PRO A 288 50.19 -8.87 11.56
C PRO A 288 49.02 -9.82 11.22
N PRO A 289 49.23 -11.14 11.33
CA PRO A 289 48.20 -12.13 10.99
C PRO A 289 47.17 -12.29 12.10
N ALA A 290 45.91 -12.59 11.66
CA ALA A 290 44.74 -12.85 12.48
C ALA A 290 44.91 -14.08 13.41
N PRO A 291 44.32 -14.10 14.61
CA PRO A 291 44.36 -15.21 15.53
C PRO A 291 43.47 -16.39 15.09
N LYS A 292 43.98 -17.61 15.24
CA LYS A 292 43.32 -18.88 14.95
C LYS A 292 42.15 -19.15 15.92
N PRO A 293 41.07 -19.81 15.47
CA PRO A 293 39.95 -20.21 16.33
C PRO A 293 40.37 -21.34 17.29
N ALA A 294 39.92 -21.23 18.54
CA ALA A 294 40.14 -22.19 19.60
C ALA A 294 39.35 -23.51 19.39
N ARG A 295 39.97 -24.65 19.66
CA ARG A 295 39.38 -25.99 19.61
C ARG A 295 38.34 -26.18 20.72
N PRO A 296 37.26 -26.98 20.49
CA PRO A 296 36.36 -27.38 21.57
C PRO A 296 36.99 -28.39 22.51
N VAL A 297 36.69 -28.24 23.78
CA VAL A 297 37.04 -29.17 24.85
C VAL A 297 35.97 -30.25 24.94
N PRO A 298 36.34 -31.56 25.04
CA PRO A 298 35.37 -32.64 25.24
C PRO A 298 35.17 -32.92 26.74
N ALA A 299 33.95 -33.30 27.08
CA ALA A 299 33.33 -34.06 28.13
C ALA A 299 32.24 -33.32 28.88
#